data_633711d8433c9f012d5c3c3cbe9bedee
#
_entry.id   633711d8433c9f012d5c3c3cbe9bedee
#
_cell.length_a   1.000
_cell.length_b   1.000
_cell.length_c   1.000
_cell.angle_alpha   90.00
_cell.angle_beta   90.00
_cell.angle_gamma   90.00
#
_symmetry.space_group_name_H-M   'P 1'
#
loop_
_entity.id
_entity.type
_entity.pdbx_description
1 polymer ?
#
loop_
_entity_poly.entity_id
_entity_poly.type
_entity_poly.pdbx_seq_one_letter_code
_entity_poly.pdbx_strand_id
1 'polypeptide(L)'
;MCGTDLSPVNAADREPMTVEEAERLGEEFGVMVGDVDEDIRKELKLERAQGVAVFEVIGSSRADYAGIKVRSVIKEINKTEIRNLIDFGRAIKREMKECNFTVGTYESADPGDPVGWGVNFHFVGCKRD
;
A
#
# COMPACT_ATOMS: atom_id res chain seq x y z
N MET A 1 -30.92 11.26 20.02
CA MET A 1 -30.45 10.89 19.94
C MET A 1 -30.00 10.59 19.60
N CYS A 2 -29.67 10.70 19.40
CA CYS A 2 -29.16 10.31 19.04
C CYS A 2 -28.69 9.70 18.81
N GLY A 3 -28.32 9.45 18.77
CA GLY A 3 -27.68 8.78 18.65
C GLY A 3 -27.64 8.18 17.91
N THR A 4 -27.72 8.31 17.68
CA THR A 4 -27.85 7.81 16.99
C THR A 4 -27.24 7.11 16.28
N ASP A 5 -26.56 7.19 16.22
CA ASP A 5 -25.88 6.57 15.52
C ASP A 5 -25.60 5.39 15.97
N LEU A 6 -26.12 4.93 16.02
CA LEU A 6 -26.00 3.89 16.27
C LEU A 6 -25.72 2.99 15.49
N SER A 7 -25.28 3.22 14.66
CA SER A 7 -24.85 2.43 13.60
C SER A 7 -24.25 1.14 14.03
N PRO A 8 -24.53 0.06 13.33
CA PRO A 8 -23.94 -1.23 13.65
C PRO A 8 -22.48 -1.33 13.24
N VAL A 9 -21.99 -0.35 12.51
CA VAL A 9 -20.58 -0.33 12.12
C VAL A 9 -19.75 -0.27 13.38
N ASN A 10 -18.76 -1.13 13.50
CA ASN A 10 -17.95 -1.09 14.69
C ASN A 10 -17.06 0.15 14.68
N ALA A 11 -16.60 0.53 15.85
CA ALA A 11 -15.88 1.79 16.02
C ALA A 11 -14.61 1.83 15.20
N ALA A 12 -13.93 0.69 15.04
CA ALA A 12 -12.67 0.67 14.30
C ALA A 12 -12.87 1.05 12.84
N ASP A 13 -14.01 0.65 12.25
CA ASP A 13 -14.29 0.98 10.85
C ASP A 13 -14.67 2.44 10.68
N ARG A 14 -15.10 3.08 11.73
CA ARG A 14 -15.56 4.46 11.67
C ARG A 14 -14.48 5.46 12.02
N GLU A 15 -13.45 5.00 12.68
CA GLU A 15 -12.36 5.89 13.05
C GLU A 15 -11.57 6.29 11.81
N PRO A 16 -11.21 7.56 11.72
CA PRO A 16 -10.40 7.97 10.59
C PRO A 16 -9.02 7.32 10.64
N MET A 17 -8.54 6.93 9.50
CA MET A 17 -7.17 6.44 9.38
C MET A 17 -6.21 7.61 9.51
N THR A 18 -5.14 7.44 10.28
CA THR A 18 -4.13 8.47 10.40
C THR A 18 -2.89 8.06 9.61
N VAL A 19 -2.05 9.04 9.32
CA VAL A 19 -0.78 8.76 8.64
C VAL A 19 0.06 7.84 9.49
N GLU A 20 0.12 8.10 10.79
CA GLU A 20 0.93 7.27 11.69
C GLU A 20 0.44 5.84 11.73
N GLU A 21 -0.86 5.66 11.75
CA GLU A 21 -1.41 4.30 11.75
C GLU A 21 -1.14 3.61 10.42
N ALA A 22 -1.28 4.33 9.32
CA ALA A 22 -1.03 3.76 8.00
C ALA A 22 0.43 3.31 7.89
N GLU A 23 1.36 4.13 8.38
CA GLU A 23 2.77 3.77 8.37
C GLU A 23 3.04 2.54 9.21
N ARG A 24 2.43 2.47 10.38
CA ARG A 24 2.59 1.31 11.26
C ARG A 24 2.05 0.04 10.62
N LEU A 25 0.90 0.15 9.99
CA LEU A 25 0.31 -0.99 9.30
C LEU A 25 1.18 -1.43 8.13
N GLY A 26 1.79 -0.48 7.45
CA GLY A 26 2.74 -0.81 6.39
C GLY A 26 3.92 -1.59 6.94
N GLU A 27 4.44 -1.20 8.09
CA GLU A 27 5.54 -1.92 8.71
C GLU A 27 5.13 -3.32 9.12
N GLU A 28 3.90 -3.50 9.59
CA GLU A 28 3.40 -4.83 9.91
C GLU A 28 3.33 -5.71 8.67
N PHE A 29 2.95 -5.12 7.56
CA PHE A 29 2.95 -5.82 6.27
C PHE A 29 4.37 -6.10 5.81
N GLY A 30 5.27 -5.16 6.05
CA GLY A 30 6.68 -5.32 5.73
C GLY A 30 7.26 -4.25 4.84
N VAL A 31 6.64 -3.07 4.79
CA VAL A 31 7.15 -1.97 3.97
C VAL A 31 7.18 -0.67 4.74
N MET A 32 8.14 0.15 4.42
CA MET A 32 8.17 1.52 4.88
C MET A 32 7.74 2.39 3.71
N VAL A 33 6.68 3.16 3.91
CA VAL A 33 5.98 3.82 2.81
C VAL A 33 5.72 5.28 3.10
N GLY A 34 5.42 6.02 2.05
CA GLY A 34 5.00 7.40 2.17
C GLY A 34 4.22 7.82 0.95
N ASP A 35 3.59 8.98 1.04
CA ASP A 35 2.85 9.52 -0.09
C ASP A 35 3.80 9.86 -1.24
N VAL A 36 3.28 9.77 -2.45
CA VAL A 36 4.01 10.21 -3.64
C VAL A 36 3.83 11.71 -3.75
N ASP A 37 4.88 12.48 -3.41
CA ASP A 37 4.84 13.93 -3.57
C ASP A 37 5.40 14.30 -4.94
N GLU A 38 5.48 15.60 -5.23
CA GLU A 38 5.95 16.04 -6.53
C GLU A 38 7.39 15.66 -6.82
N ASP A 39 8.23 15.65 -5.80
CA ASP A 39 9.64 15.26 -6.01
C ASP A 39 9.73 13.78 -6.38
N ILE A 40 9.00 12.94 -5.69
CA ILE A 40 8.97 11.51 -5.99
C ILE A 40 8.32 11.28 -7.35
N ARG A 41 7.26 12.01 -7.65
CA ARG A 41 6.60 11.89 -8.95
C ARG A 41 7.61 12.15 -10.07
N LYS A 42 8.40 13.21 -9.93
CA LYS A 42 9.39 13.54 -10.95
C LYS A 42 10.51 12.53 -11.02
N GLU A 43 10.98 12.10 -9.85
CA GLU A 43 12.08 11.15 -9.78
C GLU A 43 11.71 9.82 -10.42
N LEU A 44 10.48 9.36 -10.19
CA LEU A 44 10.03 8.09 -10.72
C LEU A 44 9.29 8.24 -12.05
N LYS A 45 9.19 9.46 -12.57
CA LYS A 45 8.58 9.75 -13.86
C LYS A 45 7.13 9.30 -13.95
N LEU A 46 6.38 9.58 -12.91
CA LEU A 46 4.98 9.22 -12.85
C LEU A 46 4.15 10.34 -13.47
N GLU A 47 3.00 9.98 -14.02
CA GLU A 47 2.10 10.97 -14.59
C GLU A 47 1.44 11.82 -13.51
N ARG A 48 1.16 11.22 -12.37
CA ARG A 48 0.46 11.89 -11.29
C ARG A 48 1.12 11.58 -9.96
N ALA A 49 0.98 12.51 -9.02
CA ALA A 49 1.43 12.29 -7.65
C ALA A 49 0.39 11.47 -6.91
N GLN A 50 0.23 10.21 -7.29
CA GLN A 50 -0.74 9.30 -6.71
C GLN A 50 -0.10 7.97 -6.40
N GLY A 51 -0.60 7.32 -5.35
CA GLY A 51 -0.10 6.03 -4.92
C GLY A 51 0.76 6.17 -3.69
N VAL A 52 1.39 5.10 -3.30
CA VAL A 52 2.22 5.05 -2.10
C VAL A 52 3.59 4.52 -2.49
N ALA A 53 4.61 5.34 -2.24
CA ALA A 53 5.98 4.95 -2.58
C ALA A 53 6.53 4.02 -1.52
N VAL A 54 7.26 2.99 -1.96
CA VAL A 54 7.91 2.03 -1.08
C VAL A 54 9.36 2.43 -0.91
N PHE A 55 9.72 2.82 0.30
CA PHE A 55 11.10 3.25 0.59
C PHE A 55 11.96 2.10 1.07
N GLU A 56 11.37 1.11 1.71
CA GLU A 56 12.12 -0.01 2.25
C GLU A 56 11.21 -1.22 2.38
N VAL A 57 11.76 -2.41 2.18
CA VAL A 57 11.05 -3.67 2.38
C VAL A 57 11.76 -4.43 3.49
N ILE A 58 11.01 -4.79 4.52
CA ILE A 58 11.55 -5.48 5.68
C ILE A 58 11.76 -6.95 5.33
N GLY A 59 12.97 -7.46 5.58
CA GLY A 59 13.30 -8.83 5.25
C GLY A 59 12.42 -9.84 5.96
N SER A 60 12.05 -10.90 5.27
CA SER A 60 11.24 -12.01 5.80
C SER A 60 9.82 -11.59 6.17
N SER A 61 9.36 -10.46 5.66
CA SER A 61 8.00 -10.01 5.87
C SER A 61 7.09 -10.56 4.78
N ARG A 62 5.77 -10.38 4.96
CA ARG A 62 4.82 -10.78 3.92
C ARG A 62 5.10 -10.04 2.61
N ALA A 63 5.47 -8.76 2.72
CA ALA A 63 5.80 -7.97 1.54
C ALA A 63 7.05 -8.52 0.85
N ASP A 64 8.05 -8.88 1.63
CA ASP A 64 9.28 -9.44 1.07
C ASP A 64 9.00 -10.74 0.32
N TYR A 65 8.23 -11.64 0.93
CA TYR A 65 7.90 -12.91 0.29
C TYR A 65 7.02 -12.71 -0.95
N ALA A 66 6.23 -11.65 -0.98
CA ALA A 66 5.40 -11.35 -2.14
C ALA A 66 6.19 -10.73 -3.28
N GLY A 67 7.41 -10.31 -3.02
CA GLY A 67 8.26 -9.72 -4.05
C GLY A 67 8.09 -8.23 -4.24
N ILE A 68 7.53 -7.53 -3.26
CA ILE A 68 7.41 -6.07 -3.32
C ILE A 68 8.81 -5.48 -3.35
N LYS A 69 9.02 -4.49 -4.21
CA LYS A 69 10.34 -3.92 -4.41
C LYS A 69 10.43 -2.49 -3.90
N VAL A 70 11.62 -2.15 -3.44
CA VAL A 70 11.94 -0.76 -3.08
C VAL A 70 11.84 0.09 -4.35
N ARG A 71 11.36 1.31 -4.20
CA ARG A 71 11.18 2.29 -5.26
C ARG A 71 10.01 1.96 -6.19
N SER A 72 9.20 1.01 -5.83
CA SER A 72 7.93 0.80 -6.52
C SER A 72 6.87 1.70 -5.90
N VAL A 73 5.76 1.86 -6.60
CA VAL A 73 4.63 2.65 -6.13
C VAL A 73 3.42 1.73 -6.06
N ILE A 74 2.86 1.60 -4.87
CA ILE A 74 1.67 0.78 -4.69
C ILE A 74 0.47 1.56 -5.23
N LYS A 75 -0.20 0.98 -6.21
CA LYS A 75 -1.33 1.63 -6.88
C LYS A 75 -2.65 0.97 -6.54
N GLU A 76 -2.62 -0.27 -6.06
CA GLU A 76 -3.82 -1.05 -5.88
C GLU A 76 -3.59 -2.13 -4.83
N ILE A 77 -4.58 -2.39 -4.00
CA ILE A 77 -4.55 -3.50 -3.06
C ILE A 77 -5.87 -4.22 -3.20
N ASN A 78 -5.80 -5.47 -3.62
CA ASN A 78 -6.97 -6.33 -3.81
C ASN A 78 -8.06 -5.63 -4.60
N LYS A 79 -7.66 -5.00 -5.72
CA LYS A 79 -8.54 -4.29 -6.66
C LYS A 79 -9.05 -2.95 -6.14
N THR A 80 -8.60 -2.52 -4.97
CA THR A 80 -8.95 -1.20 -4.44
C THR A 80 -7.86 -0.22 -4.83
N GLU A 81 -8.24 0.85 -5.48
CA GLU A 81 -7.28 1.87 -5.92
C GLU A 81 -6.67 2.56 -4.71
N ILE A 82 -5.36 2.72 -4.72
CA ILE A 82 -4.62 3.38 -3.64
C ILE A 82 -4.07 4.69 -4.19
N ARG A 83 -4.63 5.80 -3.73
CA ARG A 83 -4.23 7.11 -4.21
C ARG A 83 -3.26 7.80 -3.27
N ASN A 84 -3.29 7.43 -2.00
CA ASN A 84 -2.46 8.07 -0.99
C ASN A 84 -2.28 7.13 0.20
N LEU A 85 -1.51 7.59 1.17
CA LEU A 85 -1.18 6.78 2.34
C LEU A 85 -2.41 6.40 3.16
N ILE A 86 -3.40 7.28 3.23
CA ILE A 86 -4.62 6.98 3.98
C ILE A 86 -5.38 5.82 3.31
N ASP A 87 -5.52 5.86 1.98
CA ASP A 87 -6.13 4.75 1.25
C ASP A 87 -5.37 3.45 1.50
N PHE A 88 -4.03 3.54 1.49
CA PHE A 88 -3.18 2.39 1.75
C PHE A 88 -3.46 1.80 3.14
N GLY A 89 -3.50 2.67 4.15
CA GLY A 89 -3.74 2.21 5.51
C GLY A 89 -5.05 1.49 5.66
N ARG A 90 -6.11 2.04 5.07
CA ARG A 90 -7.43 1.42 5.14
C ARG A 90 -7.45 0.07 4.46
N ALA A 91 -6.86 -0.01 3.28
CA ALA A 91 -6.87 -1.25 2.51
C ALA A 91 -6.01 -2.32 3.19
N ILE A 92 -4.82 -1.96 3.65
CA ILE A 92 -3.95 -2.91 4.32
C ILE A 92 -4.59 -3.41 5.61
N LYS A 93 -5.22 -2.51 6.37
CA LYS A 93 -5.87 -2.92 7.61
C LYS A 93 -6.93 -3.98 7.35
N ARG A 94 -7.69 -3.82 6.26
CA ARG A 94 -8.72 -4.77 5.90
C ARG A 94 -8.12 -6.08 5.40
N GLU A 95 -7.14 -5.98 4.50
CA GLU A 95 -6.64 -7.18 3.83
C GLU A 95 -5.67 -7.99 4.68
N MET A 96 -5.01 -7.36 5.65
CA MET A 96 -4.10 -8.10 6.52
C MET A 96 -4.81 -9.17 7.33
N LYS A 97 -6.12 -9.09 7.45
CA LYS A 97 -6.91 -10.10 8.12
C LYS A 97 -7.17 -11.30 7.22
N GLU A 98 -6.96 -11.15 5.93
CA GLU A 98 -7.25 -12.20 4.98
C GLU A 98 -6.00 -12.99 4.64
N CYS A 99 -6.20 -14.19 4.12
CA CYS A 99 -5.08 -15.03 3.76
C CYS A 99 -4.40 -14.58 2.47
N ASN A 100 -5.18 -14.30 1.45
CA ASN A 100 -4.61 -14.02 0.14
C ASN A 100 -5.19 -12.74 -0.41
N PHE A 101 -4.30 -11.87 -0.88
CA PHE A 101 -4.74 -10.68 -1.60
C PHE A 101 -3.64 -10.28 -2.56
N THR A 102 -3.97 -9.36 -3.48
CA THR A 102 -2.99 -8.90 -4.46
C THR A 102 -2.61 -7.45 -4.17
N VAL A 103 -1.38 -7.13 -4.55
CA VAL A 103 -0.87 -5.75 -4.47
C VAL A 103 -0.36 -5.40 -5.86
N GLY A 104 -0.96 -4.38 -6.46
CA GLY A 104 -0.51 -3.89 -7.76
C GLY A 104 0.47 -2.76 -7.57
N THR A 105 1.64 -2.88 -8.15
CA THR A 105 2.68 -1.86 -8.04
C THR A 105 3.08 -1.36 -9.40
N TYR A 106 3.53 -0.11 -9.43
CA TYR A 106 4.11 0.49 -10.61
C TYR A 106 5.61 0.48 -10.40
N GLU A 107 6.33 -0.23 -11.27
CA GLU A 107 7.76 -0.40 -11.10
C GLU A 107 8.48 -0.34 -12.43
N SER A 108 9.75 0.04 -12.37
CA SER A 108 10.59 0.04 -13.56
C SER A 108 10.98 -1.40 -13.88
N ALA A 109 10.79 -1.79 -15.12
CA ALA A 109 11.19 -3.12 -15.56
C ALA A 109 12.69 -3.24 -15.64
N ASP A 110 13.36 -2.14 -15.98
CA ASP A 110 14.81 -2.11 -16.14
C ASP A 110 15.28 -0.73 -15.74
N PRO A 111 16.18 -0.62 -14.78
CA PRO A 111 16.61 0.69 -14.30
C PRO A 111 17.15 1.61 -15.40
N GLY A 112 17.67 1.05 -16.48
CA GLY A 112 18.19 1.86 -17.57
C GLY A 112 17.20 2.15 -18.67
N ASP A 113 15.99 1.64 -18.57
CA ASP A 113 14.99 1.74 -19.64
C ASP A 113 13.88 2.71 -19.26
N PRO A 114 13.84 3.91 -19.89
CA PRO A 114 12.82 4.89 -19.51
C PRO A 114 11.39 4.50 -19.88
N VAL A 115 11.21 3.49 -20.73
CA VAL A 115 9.89 3.02 -21.09
C VAL A 115 9.54 1.71 -20.43
N GLY A 116 10.36 1.26 -19.47
CA GLY A 116 10.18 -0.02 -18.84
C GLY A 116 9.24 -0.02 -17.64
N TRP A 117 8.58 1.11 -17.35
CA TRP A 117 7.65 1.16 -16.24
C TRP A 117 6.35 0.43 -16.58
N GLY A 118 5.86 -0.32 -15.64
CA GLY A 118 4.61 -1.03 -15.83
C GLY A 118 4.03 -1.45 -14.50
N VAL A 119 2.80 -1.96 -14.54
CA VAL A 119 2.10 -2.42 -13.36
C VAL A 119 2.35 -3.92 -13.20
N ASN A 120 2.79 -4.31 -12.02
CA ASN A 120 2.99 -5.70 -11.67
C ASN A 120 2.08 -6.05 -10.50
N PHE A 121 1.60 -7.28 -10.50
CA PHE A 121 0.74 -7.75 -9.42
C PHE A 121 1.50 -8.77 -8.59
N HIS A 122 1.49 -8.55 -7.29
CA HIS A 122 2.16 -9.42 -6.34
C HIS A 122 1.12 -10.14 -5.50
N PHE A 123 1.30 -11.43 -5.34
CA PHE A 123 0.36 -12.23 -4.55
C PHE A 123 0.89 -12.36 -3.14
N VAL A 124 0.12 -11.86 -2.19
CA VAL A 124 0.48 -11.93 -0.79
C VAL A 124 -0.22 -13.13 -0.17
N GLY A 125 0.55 -14.06 0.34
CA GLY A 125 0.00 -15.26 0.94
C GLY A 125 -0.39 -15.06 2.39
N CYS A 126 -0.94 -16.12 2.97
CA CYS A 126 -1.29 -16.11 4.38
C CYS A 126 -0.04 -15.89 5.22
N LYS A 127 -0.25 -15.27 6.38
CA LYS A 127 0.84 -15.07 7.30
C LYS A 127 1.39 -16.44 7.72
N ARG A 128 2.70 -16.55 7.72
CA ARG A 128 3.35 -17.78 8.16
C ARG A 128 3.82 -17.62 9.59
N ASP A 129 3.63 -18.63 10.36
CA ASP A 129 4.11 -18.63 11.74
C ASP A 129 5.43 -19.33 11.86
#